data_649f7784163578f87cb8c887f798433d
#
_entry.id   649f7784163578f87cb8c887f798433d
#
_cell.length_a   1.000
_cell.length_b   1.000
_cell.length_c   1.000
_cell.angle_alpha   90.00
_cell.angle_beta   90.00
_cell.angle_gamma   90.00
#
_symmetry.space_group_name_H-M   'P 1'
#
loop_
_entity.id
_entity.type
_entity.pdbx_description
1 polymer ?
#
loop_
_entity_poly.entity_id
_entity_poly.type
_entity_poly.pdbx_seq_one_letter_code
_entity_poly.pdbx_strand_id
1 'polypeptide(L)'
;MILAVPMILLLPTVSATIPGSIAGTFTFTSNQLITTKTAGPNILVTSTITLALVGGLSGTIEQTSTALTTAQGLTVDVGQTRLAFTGTAEGASGTLLFVSAANTAGGTFHGHFTILSGTGGLANLHGEGTFTVTSGSGGTYTLQVISN
;
A
#
# COMPACT_ATOMS: atom_id res chain seq x y z
N MET A 1 29.42 -49.92 -6.23
CA MET A 1 28.31 -49.14 -5.64
C MET A 1 28.74 -47.69 -5.66
N ILE A 2 28.26 -46.89 -6.62
CA ILE A 2 28.63 -45.48 -6.83
C ILE A 2 27.55 -44.64 -6.16
N LEU A 3 27.93 -43.93 -5.11
CA LEU A 3 27.04 -42.97 -4.41
C LEU A 3 26.98 -41.70 -5.25
N ALA A 4 25.83 -41.43 -5.85
CA ALA A 4 25.56 -40.14 -6.50
C ALA A 4 25.23 -39.11 -5.42
N VAL A 5 26.12 -38.11 -5.24
CA VAL A 5 25.87 -36.95 -4.40
C VAL A 5 24.98 -35.98 -5.20
N PRO A 6 23.81 -35.58 -4.71
CA PRO A 6 23.00 -34.56 -5.40
C PRO A 6 23.69 -33.20 -5.30
N MET A 7 24.07 -32.69 -6.45
CA MET A 7 24.60 -31.30 -6.57
C MET A 7 23.43 -30.34 -6.45
N ILE A 8 23.29 -29.70 -5.29
CA ILE A 8 22.32 -28.62 -5.08
C ILE A 8 22.85 -27.39 -5.81
N LEU A 9 22.23 -27.07 -6.92
CA LEU A 9 22.51 -25.82 -7.65
C LEU A 9 21.90 -24.66 -6.85
N LEU A 10 22.69 -23.96 -6.07
CA LEU A 10 22.30 -22.66 -5.49
C LEU A 10 22.27 -21.65 -6.64
N LEU A 11 21.06 -21.33 -7.11
CA LEU A 11 20.85 -20.21 -8.00
C LEU A 11 21.15 -18.92 -7.19
N PRO A 12 21.97 -18.01 -7.72
CA PRO A 12 22.20 -16.73 -7.05
C PRO A 12 20.87 -15.98 -7.01
N THR A 13 20.42 -15.60 -5.81
CA THR A 13 19.31 -14.66 -5.64
C THR A 13 19.81 -13.30 -6.11
N VAL A 14 19.35 -12.87 -7.29
CA VAL A 14 19.58 -11.51 -7.77
C VAL A 14 18.77 -10.58 -6.87
N SER A 15 19.45 -9.89 -5.97
CA SER A 15 18.86 -8.80 -5.21
C SER A 15 18.70 -7.61 -6.15
N ALA A 16 17.47 -7.27 -6.52
CA ALA A 16 17.20 -6.08 -7.29
C ALA A 16 17.61 -4.85 -6.48
N THR A 17 18.44 -3.97 -7.05
CA THR A 17 18.74 -2.67 -6.45
C THR A 17 17.53 -1.77 -6.66
N ILE A 18 16.75 -1.53 -5.60
CA ILE A 18 15.58 -0.64 -5.66
C ILE A 18 16.08 0.80 -5.56
N PRO A 19 15.65 1.71 -6.45
CA PRO A 19 16.00 3.12 -6.38
C PRO A 19 15.63 3.74 -5.04
N GLY A 20 16.33 4.80 -4.62
CA GLY A 20 16.03 5.52 -3.38
C GLY A 20 14.67 6.23 -3.38
N SER A 21 14.05 6.39 -4.56
CA SER A 21 12.69 6.93 -4.71
C SER A 21 11.97 6.24 -5.85
N ILE A 22 10.76 5.79 -5.60
CA ILE A 22 9.86 5.20 -6.58
C ILE A 22 8.51 5.91 -6.56
N ALA A 23 7.84 5.95 -7.71
CA ALA A 23 6.55 6.59 -7.87
C ALA A 23 5.64 5.77 -8.78
N GLY A 24 4.35 6.05 -8.73
CA GLY A 24 3.38 5.41 -9.59
C GLY A 24 1.96 5.93 -9.38
N THR A 25 1.04 5.18 -9.94
CA THR A 25 -0.40 5.45 -9.86
C THR A 25 -1.11 4.29 -9.19
N PHE A 26 -2.27 4.56 -8.64
CA PHE A 26 -3.19 3.54 -8.16
C PHE A 26 -4.60 3.79 -8.68
N THR A 27 -5.36 2.73 -8.80
CA THR A 27 -6.76 2.74 -9.22
C THR A 27 -7.59 1.96 -8.21
N PHE A 28 -8.74 2.50 -7.81
CA PHE A 28 -9.71 1.77 -6.99
C PHE A 28 -10.38 0.70 -7.86
N THR A 29 -10.21 -0.57 -7.52
CA THR A 29 -10.80 -1.71 -8.23
C THR A 29 -12.02 -2.27 -7.51
N SER A 30 -12.11 -2.08 -6.20
CA SER A 30 -13.27 -2.45 -5.39
C SER A 30 -13.38 -1.54 -4.17
N ASN A 31 -14.61 -1.25 -3.78
CA ASN A 31 -14.95 -0.58 -2.52
C ASN A 31 -16.24 -1.19 -1.99
N GLN A 32 -16.14 -2.01 -0.97
CA GLN A 32 -17.26 -2.71 -0.36
C GLN A 32 -17.56 -2.12 1.01
N LEU A 33 -18.74 -1.54 1.13
CA LEU A 33 -19.25 -1.02 2.40
C LEU A 33 -19.49 -2.18 3.39
N ILE A 34 -18.88 -2.10 4.57
CA ILE A 34 -19.10 -3.05 5.66
C ILE A 34 -20.16 -2.50 6.61
N THR A 35 -19.98 -1.27 7.08
CA THR A 35 -20.91 -0.64 8.04
C THR A 35 -20.90 0.88 7.91
N THR A 36 -22.05 1.47 8.24
CA THR A 36 -22.21 2.92 8.40
C THR A 36 -22.82 3.20 9.76
N LYS A 37 -22.23 4.12 10.52
CA LYS A 37 -22.74 4.58 11.82
C LYS A 37 -22.84 6.10 11.82
N THR A 38 -23.91 6.60 12.39
CA THR A 38 -24.11 8.04 12.61
C THR A 38 -23.57 8.42 14.00
N ALA A 39 -22.81 9.49 14.07
CA ALA A 39 -22.28 10.06 15.30
C ALA A 39 -22.63 11.56 15.34
N GLY A 40 -23.84 11.89 15.79
CA GLY A 40 -24.39 13.24 15.69
C GLY A 40 -24.52 13.67 14.23
N PRO A 41 -23.95 14.81 13.82
CA PRO A 41 -23.97 15.29 12.44
C PRO A 41 -22.94 14.58 11.54
N ASN A 42 -22.12 13.69 12.09
CA ASN A 42 -21.03 13.01 11.40
C ASN A 42 -21.41 11.59 11.01
N ILE A 43 -20.76 11.06 9.99
CA ILE A 43 -20.96 9.69 9.51
C ILE A 43 -19.63 8.94 9.59
N LEU A 44 -19.64 7.78 10.23
CA LEU A 44 -18.53 6.85 10.29
C LEU A 44 -18.79 5.71 9.31
N VAL A 45 -17.90 5.52 8.35
CA VAL A 45 -18.00 4.50 7.30
C VAL A 45 -16.82 3.56 7.43
N THR A 46 -17.10 2.26 7.51
CA THR A 46 -16.08 1.21 7.40
C THR A 46 -16.26 0.47 6.09
N SER A 47 -15.20 0.34 5.33
CA SER A 47 -15.21 -0.36 4.05
C SER A 47 -13.93 -1.15 3.80
N THR A 48 -14.05 -2.21 2.98
CA THR A 48 -12.91 -2.91 2.39
C THR A 48 -12.66 -2.36 1.00
N ILE A 49 -11.42 -1.94 0.75
CA ILE A 49 -11.00 -1.30 -0.48
C ILE A 49 -9.88 -2.12 -1.10
N THR A 50 -9.97 -2.35 -2.41
CA THR A 50 -8.88 -2.96 -3.20
C THR A 50 -8.38 -1.93 -4.21
N LEU A 51 -7.06 -1.82 -4.30
CA LEU A 51 -6.35 -0.93 -5.22
C LEU A 51 -5.48 -1.76 -6.15
N ALA A 52 -5.39 -1.35 -7.41
CA ALA A 52 -4.35 -1.79 -8.33
C ALA A 52 -3.28 -0.69 -8.44
N LEU A 53 -2.01 -1.07 -8.26
CA LEU A 53 -0.86 -0.19 -8.36
C LEU A 53 -0.10 -0.46 -9.65
N VAL A 54 0.40 0.61 -10.26
CA VAL A 54 1.25 0.57 -11.47
C VAL A 54 2.40 1.57 -11.29
N GLY A 55 3.59 1.19 -11.72
CA GLY A 55 4.79 2.00 -11.60
C GLY A 55 5.88 1.31 -10.78
N GLY A 56 6.56 2.04 -9.91
CA GLY A 56 7.61 1.48 -9.06
C GLY A 56 7.14 0.35 -8.13
N LEU A 57 5.89 0.39 -7.68
CA LEU A 57 5.15 -0.76 -7.15
C LEU A 57 4.13 -1.18 -8.21
N SER A 58 4.09 -2.47 -8.53
CA SER A 58 3.08 -3.05 -9.43
C SER A 58 2.44 -4.26 -8.77
N GLY A 59 1.12 -4.20 -8.56
CA GLY A 59 0.38 -5.24 -7.84
C GLY A 59 -0.92 -4.74 -7.25
N THR A 60 -1.34 -5.35 -6.17
CA THR A 60 -2.61 -5.05 -5.50
C THR A 60 -2.41 -4.68 -4.03
N ILE A 61 -3.24 -3.78 -3.53
CA ILE A 61 -3.40 -3.50 -2.11
C ILE A 61 -4.80 -3.87 -1.69
N GLU A 62 -4.93 -4.55 -0.56
CA GLU A 62 -6.17 -4.75 0.16
C GLU A 62 -6.11 -4.05 1.51
N GLN A 63 -7.17 -3.34 1.85
CA GLN A 63 -7.28 -2.63 3.12
C GLN A 63 -8.72 -2.63 3.63
N THR A 64 -8.87 -2.60 4.97
CA THR A 64 -10.12 -2.23 5.62
C THR A 64 -9.88 -0.91 6.33
N SER A 65 -10.62 0.12 5.94
CA SER A 65 -10.51 1.45 6.55
C SER A 65 -11.81 1.89 7.19
N THR A 66 -11.69 2.72 8.20
CA THR A 66 -12.80 3.44 8.80
C THR A 66 -12.55 4.93 8.65
N ALA A 67 -13.46 5.62 8.00
CA ALA A 67 -13.37 7.06 7.76
C ALA A 67 -14.53 7.79 8.44
N LEU A 68 -14.22 8.92 9.06
CA LEU A 68 -15.19 9.86 9.60
C LEU A 68 -15.41 10.97 8.58
N THR A 69 -16.64 11.15 8.14
CA THR A 69 -17.05 12.31 7.32
C THR A 69 -17.88 13.27 8.19
N THR A 70 -17.41 14.51 8.30
CA THR A 70 -18.09 15.55 9.06
C THR A 70 -19.23 16.18 8.26
N ALA A 71 -20.12 16.90 8.95
CA ALA A 71 -21.19 17.67 8.29
C ALA A 71 -20.67 18.71 7.27
N GLN A 72 -19.42 19.14 7.40
CA GLN A 72 -18.77 20.07 6.47
C GLN A 72 -18.10 19.36 5.28
N GLY A 73 -18.23 18.03 5.18
CA GLY A 73 -17.63 17.24 4.10
C GLY A 73 -16.15 16.92 4.26
N LEU A 74 -15.55 17.20 5.42
CA LEU A 74 -14.19 16.77 5.73
C LEU A 74 -14.20 15.26 6.00
N THR A 75 -13.35 14.51 5.32
CA THR A 75 -13.14 13.08 5.55
C THR A 75 -11.76 12.84 6.15
N VAL A 76 -11.70 12.06 7.20
CA VAL A 76 -10.47 11.70 7.94
C VAL A 76 -10.49 10.21 8.22
N ASP A 77 -9.38 9.51 7.95
CA ASP A 77 -9.22 8.14 8.42
C ASP A 77 -9.18 8.09 9.94
N VAL A 78 -9.95 7.17 10.51
CA VAL A 78 -10.00 6.96 11.96
C VAL A 78 -8.94 5.95 12.37
N GLY A 79 -7.89 6.46 13.00
CA GLY A 79 -6.73 5.66 13.38
C GLY A 79 -5.76 5.45 12.21
N GLN A 80 -5.01 4.35 12.32
CA GLN A 80 -4.06 3.94 11.28
C GLN A 80 -4.66 2.79 10.46
N THR A 81 -4.73 2.98 9.15
CA THR A 81 -5.16 1.93 8.22
C THR A 81 -3.98 1.04 7.85
N ARG A 82 -4.17 -0.28 7.93
CA ARG A 82 -3.21 -1.26 7.46
C ARG A 82 -3.53 -1.65 6.02
N LEU A 83 -2.49 -1.65 5.18
CA LEU A 83 -2.60 -1.97 3.77
C LEU A 83 -1.69 -3.16 3.47
N ALA A 84 -2.28 -4.24 2.95
CA ALA A 84 -1.56 -5.44 2.55
C ALA A 84 -1.31 -5.39 1.04
N PHE A 85 -0.06 -5.19 0.65
CA PHE A 85 0.38 -5.19 -0.76
C PHE A 85 0.90 -6.56 -1.15
N THR A 86 0.55 -6.99 -2.35
CA THR A 86 1.12 -8.17 -3.02
C THR A 86 1.49 -7.79 -4.44
N GLY A 87 2.75 -8.00 -4.82
CA GLY A 87 3.20 -7.63 -6.16
C GLY A 87 4.71 -7.54 -6.28
N THR A 88 5.17 -6.61 -7.08
CA THR A 88 6.58 -6.38 -7.38
C THR A 88 6.98 -4.93 -7.13
N ALA A 89 8.23 -4.73 -6.73
CA ALA A 89 8.92 -3.46 -6.72
C ALA A 89 10.23 -3.62 -7.49
N GLU A 90 10.39 -2.89 -8.61
CA GLU A 90 11.58 -2.93 -9.46
C GLU A 90 12.04 -4.37 -9.82
N GLY A 91 11.07 -5.25 -10.12
CA GLY A 91 11.32 -6.64 -10.51
C GLY A 91 11.48 -7.63 -9.36
N ALA A 92 11.61 -7.19 -8.11
CA ALA A 92 11.57 -8.06 -6.93
C ALA A 92 10.13 -8.32 -6.51
N SER A 93 9.73 -9.57 -6.33
CA SER A 93 8.37 -9.95 -5.93
C SER A 93 8.25 -10.28 -4.45
N GLY A 94 7.10 -10.00 -3.88
CA GLY A 94 6.81 -10.28 -2.48
C GLY A 94 5.55 -9.59 -1.99
N THR A 95 5.46 -9.47 -0.67
CA THR A 95 4.39 -8.70 -0.01
C THR A 95 4.99 -7.57 0.82
N LEU A 96 4.21 -6.51 1.01
CA LEU A 96 4.53 -5.44 1.96
C LEU A 96 3.32 -5.17 2.83
N LEU A 97 3.57 -4.88 4.10
CA LEU A 97 2.58 -4.35 5.00
C LEU A 97 2.89 -2.87 5.24
N PHE A 98 1.94 -2.02 4.90
CA PHE A 98 2.01 -0.59 5.20
C PHE A 98 1.07 -0.22 6.33
N VAL A 99 1.36 0.91 6.94
CA VAL A 99 0.41 1.67 7.75
C VAL A 99 0.25 3.04 7.15
N SER A 100 -0.98 3.53 7.06
CA SER A 100 -1.28 4.86 6.51
C SER A 100 -2.19 5.68 7.41
N ALA A 101 -2.11 6.99 7.22
CA ALA A 101 -3.05 7.96 7.74
C ALA A 101 -3.36 9.01 6.67
N ALA A 102 -4.63 9.40 6.54
CA ALA A 102 -5.09 10.29 5.49
C ALA A 102 -6.21 11.21 5.96
N ASN A 103 -6.34 12.33 5.29
CA ASN A 103 -7.44 13.27 5.46
C ASN A 103 -7.71 14.07 4.18
N THR A 104 -8.85 14.75 4.16
CA THR A 104 -9.16 15.76 3.13
C THR A 104 -8.69 17.13 3.60
N ALA A 105 -7.75 17.73 2.87
CA ALA A 105 -7.36 19.09 3.08
C ALA A 105 -7.37 19.84 1.74
N GLY A 106 -7.91 21.04 1.72
CA GLY A 106 -8.03 21.84 0.49
C GLY A 106 -8.90 21.18 -0.60
N GLY A 107 -9.85 20.33 -0.21
CA GLY A 107 -10.71 19.58 -1.15
C GLY A 107 -10.08 18.32 -1.76
N THR A 108 -8.85 17.98 -1.38
CA THR A 108 -8.15 16.80 -1.89
C THR A 108 -7.87 15.81 -0.77
N PHE A 109 -8.20 14.53 -0.99
CA PHE A 109 -7.87 13.45 -0.06
C PHE A 109 -6.42 13.00 -0.29
N HIS A 110 -5.60 13.10 0.74
CA HIS A 110 -4.18 12.73 0.70
C HIS A 110 -3.71 12.20 2.04
N GLY A 111 -2.59 11.52 2.02
CA GLY A 111 -2.02 10.95 3.21
C GLY A 111 -0.57 10.52 3.05
N HIS A 112 -0.07 9.89 4.10
CA HIS A 112 1.24 9.29 4.14
C HIS A 112 1.12 7.83 4.55
N PHE A 113 2.14 7.05 4.18
CA PHE A 113 2.26 5.65 4.55
C PHE A 113 3.70 5.28 4.85
N THR A 114 3.86 4.24 5.68
CA THR A 114 5.17 3.71 6.07
C THR A 114 5.17 2.20 5.90
N ILE A 115 6.26 1.63 5.39
CA ILE A 115 6.46 0.18 5.30
C ILE A 115 6.78 -0.35 6.69
N LEU A 116 5.95 -1.29 7.18
CA LEU A 116 6.18 -1.97 8.46
C LEU A 116 7.01 -3.24 8.30
N SER A 117 6.74 -4.00 7.25
CA SER A 117 7.42 -5.28 6.98
C SER A 117 7.23 -5.70 5.52
N GLY A 118 8.08 -6.62 5.07
CA GLY A 118 7.99 -7.23 3.76
C GLY A 118 8.32 -8.71 3.78
N THR A 119 8.05 -9.40 2.67
CA THR A 119 8.40 -10.80 2.44
C THR A 119 8.97 -11.02 1.04
N GLY A 120 9.57 -12.19 0.79
CA GLY A 120 10.15 -12.52 -0.51
C GLY A 120 11.28 -11.58 -0.88
N GLY A 121 11.31 -11.13 -2.13
CA GLY A 121 12.29 -10.16 -2.61
C GLY A 121 12.13 -8.75 -2.02
N LEU A 122 11.05 -8.50 -1.27
CA LEU A 122 10.74 -7.23 -0.61
C LEU A 122 10.99 -7.26 0.91
N ALA A 123 11.56 -8.34 1.44
CA ALA A 123 11.73 -8.56 2.89
C ALA A 123 12.54 -7.45 3.59
N ASN A 124 13.50 -6.86 2.88
CA ASN A 124 14.39 -5.81 3.43
C ASN A 124 14.01 -4.40 2.94
N LEU A 125 12.83 -4.25 2.32
CA LEU A 125 12.37 -2.96 1.85
C LEU A 125 11.77 -2.18 3.01
N HIS A 126 12.34 -1.01 3.27
CA HIS A 126 11.86 -0.04 4.27
C HIS A 126 11.64 1.30 3.59
N GLY A 127 10.79 2.13 4.16
CA GLY A 127 10.57 3.46 3.61
C GLY A 127 9.25 4.07 4.02
N GLU A 128 9.07 5.29 3.59
CA GLU A 128 7.85 6.06 3.81
C GLU A 128 7.46 6.81 2.53
N GLY A 129 6.19 7.10 2.38
CA GLY A 129 5.70 7.75 1.19
C GLY A 129 4.44 8.57 1.41
N THR A 130 4.01 9.19 0.35
CA THR A 130 2.77 9.98 0.31
C THR A 130 1.90 9.52 -0.85
N PHE A 131 0.61 9.76 -0.72
CA PHE A 131 -0.35 9.52 -1.78
C PHE A 131 -1.37 10.65 -1.85
N THR A 132 -1.91 10.84 -3.04
CA THR A 132 -2.97 11.82 -3.31
C THR A 132 -4.01 11.19 -4.22
N VAL A 133 -5.27 11.26 -3.84
CA VAL A 133 -6.40 10.87 -4.69
C VAL A 133 -6.68 12.00 -5.65
N THR A 134 -6.46 11.77 -6.95
CA THR A 134 -6.61 12.81 -7.99
C THR A 134 -7.98 12.75 -8.67
N SER A 135 -8.70 11.63 -8.50
CA SER A 135 -10.05 11.43 -9.04
C SER A 135 -10.79 10.38 -8.20
N GLY A 136 -12.10 10.25 -8.40
CA GLY A 136 -12.89 9.18 -7.76
C GLY A 136 -12.47 7.76 -8.15
N SER A 137 -11.63 7.60 -9.18
CA SER A 137 -11.14 6.30 -9.66
C SER A 137 -9.72 5.96 -9.21
N GLY A 138 -8.94 6.91 -8.68
CA GLY A 138 -7.57 6.63 -8.26
C GLY A 138 -6.73 7.88 -7.99
N GLY A 139 -5.41 7.70 -7.98
CA GLY A 139 -4.46 8.75 -7.68
C GLY A 139 -3.01 8.38 -7.94
N THR A 140 -2.12 9.10 -7.30
CA THR A 140 -0.66 8.96 -7.42
C THR A 140 -0.04 8.70 -6.07
N TYR A 141 1.13 8.06 -6.07
CA TYR A 141 1.94 7.86 -4.87
C TYR A 141 3.42 8.10 -5.17
N THR A 142 4.15 8.44 -4.13
CA THR A 142 5.62 8.44 -4.10
C THR A 142 6.09 7.73 -2.85
N LEU A 143 7.20 6.97 -2.94
CA LEU A 143 7.80 6.23 -1.84
C LEU A 143 9.30 6.48 -1.84
N GLN A 144 9.82 6.97 -0.72
CA GLN A 144 11.25 7.04 -0.45
C GLN A 144 11.68 5.71 0.16
N VAL A 145 12.58 5.02 -0.53
CA VAL A 145 13.06 3.70 -0.13
C VAL A 145 14.36 3.83 0.63
N ILE A 146 14.46 3.16 1.75
CA ILE A 146 15.67 2.99 2.53
C ILE A 146 16.06 1.51 2.40
N SER A 147 17.14 1.23 1.68
CA SER A 147 17.74 -0.11 1.63
C SER A 147 18.82 -0.21 2.71
N ASN A 148 18.70 -1.19 3.56
CA ASN A 148 19.76 -1.56 4.52
C ASN A 148 20.69 -2.60 3.91
#